data_8c1dbf65c80d8bbc4550754108a5d5b0
#
_entry.id   8c1dbf65c80d8bbc4550754108a5d5b0
#
_cell.length_a   1.000
_cell.length_b   1.000
_cell.length_c   1.000
_cell.angle_alpha   90.00
_cell.angle_beta   90.00
_cell.angle_gamma   90.00
#
_symmetry.space_group_name_H-M   'P 1'
#
loop_
_entity.id
_entity.type
_entity.pdbx_description
1 polymer ?
#
loop_
_entity_poly.entity_id
_entity_poly.type
_entity_poly.pdbx_seq_one_letter_code
_entity_poly.pdbx_strand_id
1 'polypeptide(L)'
;MKTINDILNFFEEFAPCATQMSFDNAGLIVGDKCTAVSRVLVALDITEDVVNEAESLGCELIISHHPVIFAPIKRLSTSSVPYLLAQKGISAVCMHTNLDLGEKFGVNICLADALGVKKPVLSELGECMFTGELESETDIHDFAKLAKKNLDCKGLRYTDIKGRVKKVAVSSGAGGSNVFDAALAGVDVLVTGEIKHHEIIAANSLGIDIIDAGHFKSEDIVILPLVNKLSKEFSEIVFTKSQSCDDMIKFI
;
A
#
# COMPACT_ATOMS: atom_id res chain seq x y z
N MET A 1 19.05 -22.69 5.13
CA MET A 1 17.80 -22.38 4.46
C MET A 1 17.18 -21.23 5.23
N LYS A 2 16.73 -20.18 4.56
CA LYS A 2 16.09 -19.04 5.21
C LYS A 2 14.68 -19.40 5.67
N THR A 3 14.20 -18.72 6.69
CA THR A 3 12.88 -18.96 7.30
C THR A 3 12.02 -17.70 7.19
N ILE A 4 10.72 -17.82 7.48
CA ILE A 4 9.83 -16.67 7.60
C ILE A 4 10.35 -15.67 8.63
N ASN A 5 10.98 -16.14 9.71
CA ASN A 5 11.56 -15.26 10.72
C ASN A 5 12.69 -14.39 10.18
N ASP A 6 13.51 -14.91 9.25
CA ASP A 6 14.57 -14.10 8.61
C ASP A 6 13.95 -12.95 7.80
N ILE A 7 12.85 -13.22 7.07
CA ILE A 7 12.13 -12.21 6.30
C ILE A 7 11.47 -11.16 7.22
N LEU A 8 10.84 -11.60 8.31
CA LEU A 8 10.25 -10.68 9.30
C LEU A 8 11.31 -9.79 9.94
N ASN A 9 12.48 -10.33 10.30
CA ASN A 9 13.58 -9.54 10.83
C ASN A 9 14.08 -8.48 9.84
N PHE A 10 14.08 -8.78 8.55
CA PHE A 10 14.43 -7.80 7.53
C PHE A 10 13.39 -6.68 7.40
N PHE A 11 12.11 -6.98 7.55
CA PHE A 11 11.07 -5.95 7.59
C PHE A 11 11.23 -4.98 8.77
N GLU A 12 11.72 -5.45 9.93
CA GLU A 12 11.97 -4.59 11.09
C GLU A 12 12.98 -3.46 10.82
N GLU A 13 13.79 -3.55 9.76
CA GLU A 13 14.75 -2.50 9.38
C GLU A 13 14.10 -1.25 8.75
N PHE A 14 12.92 -1.39 8.16
CA PHE A 14 12.25 -0.30 7.43
C PHE A 14 10.75 -0.18 7.64
N ALA A 15 10.10 -1.21 8.16
CA ALA A 15 8.67 -1.26 8.47
C ALA A 15 8.42 -2.09 9.74
N PRO A 16 8.92 -1.66 10.93
CA PRO A 16 8.79 -2.42 12.17
C PRO A 16 7.33 -2.71 12.50
N CYS A 17 6.99 -3.96 12.84
CA CYS A 17 5.61 -4.31 13.20
C CYS A 17 5.07 -3.49 14.38
N ALA A 18 5.95 -3.02 15.28
CA ALA A 18 5.55 -2.19 16.42
C ALA A 18 5.04 -0.78 16.04
N THR A 19 5.29 -0.33 14.79
CA THR A 19 4.81 0.98 14.31
C THR A 19 3.42 0.92 13.69
N GLN A 20 2.82 -0.27 13.56
CA GLN A 20 1.47 -0.41 13.02
C GLN A 20 0.44 0.38 13.85
N MET A 21 -0.63 0.82 13.19
CA MET A 21 -1.74 1.48 13.86
C MET A 21 -2.42 0.52 14.87
N SER A 22 -3.00 1.06 15.94
CA SER A 22 -3.53 0.27 17.07
C SER A 22 -4.66 -0.70 16.69
N PHE A 23 -5.32 -0.48 15.58
CA PHE A 23 -6.39 -1.35 15.06
C PHE A 23 -5.89 -2.44 14.11
N ASP A 24 -4.61 -2.38 13.73
CA ASP A 24 -4.04 -3.20 12.65
C ASP A 24 -3.59 -4.59 13.12
N ASN A 25 -3.27 -5.47 12.16
CA ASN A 25 -2.81 -6.83 12.39
C ASN A 25 -1.67 -7.17 11.40
N ALA A 26 -0.53 -6.48 11.53
CA ALA A 26 0.66 -6.76 10.71
C ALA A 26 1.51 -7.89 11.32
N GLY A 27 2.33 -8.52 10.48
CA GLY A 27 3.23 -9.61 10.83
C GLY A 27 2.81 -10.96 10.30
N LEU A 28 3.19 -12.04 10.99
CA LEU A 28 2.79 -13.41 10.62
C LEU A 28 1.34 -13.65 11.04
N ILE A 29 0.45 -13.84 10.06
CA ILE A 29 -0.98 -14.04 10.28
C ILE A 29 -1.38 -15.51 10.21
N VAL A 30 -0.76 -16.29 9.32
CA VAL A 30 -0.99 -17.74 9.16
C VAL A 30 0.36 -18.43 9.02
N GLY A 31 0.57 -19.55 9.76
CA GLY A 31 1.78 -20.38 9.68
C GLY A 31 2.72 -20.20 10.86
N ASP A 32 3.96 -20.66 10.71
CA ASP A 32 4.99 -20.68 11.73
C ASP A 32 6.26 -19.93 11.29
N LYS A 33 6.84 -19.13 12.20
CA LYS A 33 8.07 -18.35 11.93
C LYS A 33 9.26 -19.21 11.52
N CYS A 34 9.32 -20.47 11.96
CA CYS A 34 10.40 -21.40 11.65
C CYS A 34 10.24 -22.12 10.30
N THR A 35 9.15 -21.88 9.58
CA THR A 35 8.94 -22.46 8.24
C THR A 35 10.04 -22.00 7.30
N ALA A 36 10.73 -22.98 6.69
CA ALA A 36 11.73 -22.71 5.66
C ALA A 36 11.03 -22.25 4.38
N VAL A 37 11.61 -21.26 3.71
CA VAL A 37 11.06 -20.69 2.48
C VAL A 37 12.07 -20.68 1.35
N SER A 38 11.62 -20.98 0.16
CA SER A 38 12.39 -20.94 -1.09
C SER A 38 11.66 -20.16 -2.20
N ARG A 39 10.32 -20.10 -2.12
CA ARG A 39 9.47 -19.38 -3.06
C ARG A 39 8.42 -18.56 -2.32
N VAL A 40 8.31 -17.31 -2.67
CA VAL A 40 7.40 -16.35 -2.02
C VAL A 40 6.61 -15.61 -3.08
N LEU A 41 5.29 -15.60 -2.94
CA LEU A 41 4.40 -14.76 -3.72
C LEU A 41 4.16 -13.44 -2.98
N VAL A 42 4.21 -12.32 -3.70
CA VAL A 42 3.96 -10.98 -3.12
C VAL A 42 2.76 -10.36 -3.82
N ALA A 43 1.78 -9.90 -3.05
CA ALA A 43 0.52 -9.37 -3.55
C ALA A 43 0.04 -8.20 -2.70
N LEU A 44 -0.87 -7.38 -3.22
CA LEU A 44 -1.59 -6.39 -2.40
C LEU A 44 -2.58 -7.11 -1.47
N ASP A 45 -3.42 -7.96 -2.05
CA ASP A 45 -4.47 -8.72 -1.37
C ASP A 45 -4.23 -10.22 -1.49
N ILE A 46 -4.61 -10.99 -0.47
CA ILE A 46 -4.67 -12.46 -0.55
C ILE A 46 -6.11 -12.88 -0.81
N THR A 47 -6.42 -13.14 -2.09
CA THR A 47 -7.70 -13.72 -2.52
C THR A 47 -7.56 -15.24 -2.70
N GLU A 48 -8.67 -15.94 -2.96
CA GLU A 48 -8.63 -17.36 -3.33
C GLU A 48 -7.78 -17.62 -4.56
N ASP A 49 -7.86 -16.74 -5.58
CA ASP A 49 -7.06 -16.87 -6.81
C ASP A 49 -5.56 -16.68 -6.53
N VAL A 50 -5.19 -15.77 -5.63
CA VAL A 50 -3.80 -15.57 -5.19
C VAL A 50 -3.28 -16.79 -4.42
N VAL A 51 -4.11 -17.42 -3.57
CA VAL A 51 -3.74 -18.67 -2.89
C VAL A 51 -3.54 -19.83 -3.87
N ASN A 52 -4.40 -19.94 -4.88
CA ASN A 52 -4.29 -20.96 -5.92
C ASN A 52 -3.06 -20.73 -6.81
N GLU A 53 -2.72 -19.47 -7.12
CA GLU A 53 -1.48 -19.11 -7.80
C GLU A 53 -0.24 -19.52 -6.97
N ALA A 54 -0.22 -19.19 -5.69
CA ALA A 54 0.87 -19.55 -4.79
C ALA A 54 1.09 -21.06 -4.72
N GLU A 55 0.00 -21.84 -4.61
CA GLU A 55 0.05 -23.31 -4.65
C GLU A 55 0.64 -23.83 -5.96
N SER A 56 0.16 -23.30 -7.10
CA SER A 56 0.63 -23.71 -8.43
C SER A 56 2.13 -23.41 -8.67
N LEU A 57 2.64 -22.36 -8.05
CA LEU A 57 4.04 -21.96 -8.10
C LEU A 57 4.90 -22.65 -7.04
N GLY A 58 4.29 -23.44 -6.14
CA GLY A 58 4.97 -24.09 -5.03
C GLY A 58 5.52 -23.10 -4.00
N CYS A 59 4.82 -22.00 -3.76
CA CYS A 59 5.20 -21.02 -2.75
C CYS A 59 4.83 -21.49 -1.34
N GLU A 60 5.76 -21.37 -0.40
CA GLU A 60 5.53 -21.67 1.02
C GLU A 60 4.99 -20.46 1.79
N LEU A 61 5.10 -19.25 1.21
CA LEU A 61 4.73 -17.99 1.84
C LEU A 61 4.07 -17.04 0.83
N ILE A 62 3.02 -16.35 1.28
CA ILE A 62 2.52 -15.14 0.62
C ILE A 62 2.82 -13.96 1.53
N ILE A 63 3.42 -12.90 0.97
CA ILE A 63 3.54 -11.60 1.62
C ILE A 63 2.51 -10.67 1.00
N SER A 64 1.64 -10.08 1.85
CA SER A 64 0.64 -9.13 1.40
C SER A 64 0.78 -7.78 2.07
N HIS A 65 0.19 -6.75 1.46
CA HIS A 65 -0.03 -5.48 2.13
C HIS A 65 -1.24 -5.58 3.06
N HIS A 66 -2.39 -5.98 2.56
CA HIS A 66 -3.60 -6.13 3.37
C HIS A 66 -3.60 -7.42 4.19
N PRO A 67 -4.02 -7.37 5.48
CA PRO A 67 -4.07 -8.54 6.34
C PRO A 67 -5.24 -9.46 5.96
N VAL A 68 -4.93 -10.73 5.73
CA VAL A 68 -5.95 -11.76 5.44
C VAL A 68 -6.88 -12.03 6.64
N ILE A 69 -6.47 -11.63 7.83
CA ILE A 69 -7.28 -11.59 9.05
C ILE A 69 -7.10 -10.20 9.65
N PHE A 70 -8.07 -9.31 9.44
CA PHE A 70 -8.04 -7.95 9.99
C PHE A 70 -8.62 -7.92 11.42
N ALA A 71 -9.80 -8.49 11.61
CA ALA A 71 -10.46 -8.59 12.92
C ALA A 71 -10.41 -10.01 13.47
N PRO A 72 -10.45 -10.21 14.81
CA PRO A 72 -10.46 -11.54 15.40
C PRO A 72 -11.56 -12.44 14.85
N ILE A 73 -11.19 -13.65 14.41
CA ILE A 73 -12.09 -14.62 13.81
C ILE A 73 -12.79 -15.41 14.92
N LYS A 74 -14.13 -15.38 14.94
CA LYS A 74 -14.95 -16.21 15.85
C LYS A 74 -15.36 -17.56 15.25
N ARG A 75 -15.35 -17.67 13.91
CA ARG A 75 -15.67 -18.89 13.18
C ARG A 75 -14.82 -18.94 11.92
N LEU A 76 -14.17 -20.06 11.68
CA LEU A 76 -13.42 -20.32 10.46
C LEU A 76 -14.28 -21.14 9.50
N SER A 77 -14.60 -20.57 8.33
CA SER A 77 -15.29 -21.28 7.25
C SER A 77 -14.30 -22.03 6.38
N THR A 78 -14.69 -23.19 5.88
CA THR A 78 -13.87 -23.97 4.92
C THR A 78 -13.66 -23.25 3.58
N SER A 79 -14.48 -22.24 3.26
CA SER A 79 -14.35 -21.38 2.09
C SER A 79 -13.61 -20.06 2.36
N SER A 80 -13.15 -19.84 3.60
CA SER A 80 -12.40 -18.62 3.92
C SER A 80 -10.94 -18.74 3.52
N VAL A 81 -10.36 -17.61 3.08
CA VAL A 81 -8.94 -17.56 2.66
C VAL A 81 -7.99 -18.04 3.76
N PRO A 82 -8.14 -17.67 5.05
CA PRO A 82 -7.29 -18.21 6.12
C PRO A 82 -7.36 -19.74 6.25
N TYR A 83 -8.54 -20.34 6.03
CA TYR A 83 -8.67 -21.79 6.02
C TYR A 83 -7.95 -22.43 4.83
N LEU A 84 -8.10 -21.85 3.63
CA LEU A 84 -7.43 -22.34 2.42
C LEU A 84 -5.91 -22.30 2.56
N LEU A 85 -5.36 -21.22 3.10
CA LEU A 85 -3.93 -21.09 3.40
C LEU A 85 -3.46 -22.21 4.33
N ALA A 86 -4.15 -22.39 5.45
CA ALA A 86 -3.81 -23.44 6.43
C ALA A 86 -3.93 -24.84 5.82
N GLN A 87 -4.96 -25.11 5.03
CA GLN A 87 -5.19 -26.41 4.36
C GLN A 87 -4.08 -26.72 3.35
N LYS A 88 -3.59 -25.72 2.63
CA LYS A 88 -2.54 -25.86 1.62
C LYS A 88 -1.11 -25.79 2.22
N GLY A 89 -1.00 -25.52 3.53
CA GLY A 89 0.30 -25.33 4.19
C GLY A 89 1.07 -24.08 3.74
N ILE A 90 0.35 -23.08 3.24
CA ILE A 90 0.91 -21.80 2.79
C ILE A 90 0.81 -20.79 3.93
N SER A 91 1.94 -20.20 4.31
CA SER A 91 1.99 -19.17 5.34
C SER A 91 1.61 -17.80 4.76
N ALA A 92 1.15 -16.86 5.61
CA ALA A 92 0.84 -15.50 5.21
C ALA A 92 1.46 -14.50 6.19
N VAL A 93 2.22 -13.57 5.64
CA VAL A 93 2.78 -12.39 6.33
C VAL A 93 2.14 -11.15 5.75
N CYS A 94 1.69 -10.26 6.61
CA CYS A 94 1.11 -8.97 6.24
C CYS A 94 2.02 -7.82 6.68
N MET A 95 2.21 -6.84 5.81
CA MET A 95 2.90 -5.58 6.09
C MET A 95 1.99 -4.43 5.64
N HIS A 96 1.17 -3.94 6.57
CA HIS A 96 0.07 -2.99 6.32
C HIS A 96 0.46 -1.57 6.75
N THR A 97 -0.19 -1.00 7.76
CA THR A 97 0.06 0.39 8.16
C THR A 97 1.50 0.65 8.61
N ASN A 98 2.21 -0.35 9.10
CA ASN A 98 3.65 -0.25 9.36
C ASN A 98 4.47 -0.03 8.07
N LEU A 99 4.04 -0.59 6.94
CA LEU A 99 4.67 -0.34 5.64
C LEU A 99 4.24 1.01 5.04
N ASP A 100 3.00 1.46 5.32
CA ASP A 100 2.56 2.82 4.97
C ASP A 100 3.40 3.89 5.66
N LEU A 101 3.78 3.64 6.92
CA LEU A 101 4.60 4.52 7.76
C LEU A 101 6.11 4.41 7.51
N GLY A 102 6.53 3.50 6.65
CA GLY A 102 7.95 3.26 6.38
C GLY A 102 8.65 4.46 5.72
N GLU A 103 9.41 5.24 6.50
CA GLU A 103 10.04 6.49 6.04
C GLU A 103 11.20 6.29 5.04
N LYS A 104 11.89 5.15 5.10
CA LYS A 104 13.00 4.83 4.18
C LYS A 104 12.53 4.04 2.95
N PHE A 105 11.48 3.28 3.12
CA PHE A 105 10.86 2.45 2.10
C PHE A 105 9.46 2.07 2.60
N GLY A 106 8.44 2.37 1.84
CA GLY A 106 7.05 2.07 2.18
C GLY A 106 6.11 2.49 1.07
N VAL A 107 4.81 2.28 1.28
CA VAL A 107 3.78 2.55 0.26
C VAL A 107 3.77 4.03 -0.11
N ASN A 108 3.68 4.91 0.90
CA ASN A 108 3.63 6.36 0.67
C ASN A 108 4.92 6.93 0.08
N ILE A 109 6.08 6.35 0.39
CA ILE A 109 7.35 6.72 -0.26
C ILE A 109 7.33 6.34 -1.74
N CYS A 110 6.90 5.11 -2.07
CA CYS A 110 6.76 4.67 -3.47
C CYS A 110 5.74 5.51 -4.24
N LEU A 111 4.62 5.86 -3.60
CA LEU A 111 3.60 6.74 -4.17
C LEU A 111 4.17 8.15 -4.44
N ALA A 112 4.84 8.74 -3.46
CA ALA A 112 5.48 10.05 -3.59
C ALA A 112 6.53 10.07 -4.72
N ASP A 113 7.36 9.04 -4.80
CA ASP A 113 8.36 8.90 -5.87
C ASP A 113 7.73 8.79 -7.25
N ALA A 114 6.66 8.00 -7.41
CA ALA A 114 5.92 7.87 -8.66
C ALA A 114 5.29 9.19 -9.11
N LEU A 115 4.89 10.03 -8.16
CA LEU A 115 4.33 11.36 -8.40
C LEU A 115 5.39 12.44 -8.60
N GLY A 116 6.68 12.13 -8.43
CA GLY A 116 7.77 13.08 -8.55
C GLY A 116 7.91 14.04 -7.36
N VAL A 117 7.28 13.72 -6.23
CA VAL A 117 7.38 14.46 -4.97
C VAL A 117 8.78 14.27 -4.40
N LYS A 118 9.44 15.37 -4.09
CA LYS A 118 10.81 15.40 -3.58
C LYS A 118 10.82 15.43 -2.06
N LYS A 119 11.77 14.68 -1.47
CA LYS A 119 12.02 14.63 -0.02
C LYS A 119 10.72 14.45 0.79
N PRO A 120 9.93 13.42 0.50
CA PRO A 120 8.74 13.15 1.28
C PRO A 120 9.13 12.89 2.74
N VAL A 121 8.41 13.50 3.67
CA VAL A 121 8.58 13.32 5.12
C VAL A 121 7.25 12.94 5.74
N LEU A 122 7.30 12.05 6.74
CA LEU A 122 6.13 11.71 7.53
C LEU A 122 5.59 12.98 8.20
N SER A 123 4.32 13.26 8.01
CA SER A 123 3.67 14.42 8.62
C SER A 123 3.40 14.16 10.11
N GLU A 124 3.56 15.18 10.93
CA GLU A 124 3.10 15.15 12.33
C GLU A 124 1.56 15.25 12.45
N LEU A 125 0.91 15.62 11.35
CA LEU A 125 -0.54 15.73 11.22
C LEU A 125 -1.07 14.60 10.33
N GLY A 126 -2.26 14.09 10.66
CA GLY A 126 -2.92 13.03 9.92
C GLY A 126 -2.34 11.64 10.17
N GLU A 127 -3.03 10.63 9.64
CA GLU A 127 -2.66 9.23 9.76
C GLU A 127 -1.97 8.75 8.49
N CYS A 128 -0.80 8.15 8.58
CA CYS A 128 -0.04 7.62 7.44
C CYS A 128 0.09 8.62 6.27
N MET A 129 0.26 9.91 6.58
CA MET A 129 0.36 10.98 5.59
C MET A 129 1.81 11.47 5.46
N PHE A 130 2.30 11.57 4.23
CA PHE A 130 3.60 12.16 3.93
C PHE A 130 3.42 13.44 3.14
N THR A 131 4.28 14.43 3.38
CA THR A 131 4.28 15.71 2.67
C THR A 131 5.61 15.94 1.99
N GLY A 132 5.59 16.62 0.85
CA GLY A 132 6.78 17.01 0.11
C GLY A 132 6.47 18.02 -0.98
N GLU A 133 7.43 18.30 -1.84
CA GLU A 133 7.27 19.28 -2.90
C GLU A 133 7.63 18.72 -4.28
N LEU A 134 6.95 19.19 -5.30
CA LEU A 134 7.37 18.99 -6.69
C LEU A 134 8.61 19.82 -6.98
N GLU A 135 9.40 19.47 -7.98
CA GLU A 135 10.56 20.27 -8.38
C GLU A 135 10.14 21.67 -8.87
N SER A 136 9.05 21.76 -9.62
CA SER A 136 8.44 23.01 -10.08
C SER A 136 6.93 22.98 -9.86
N GLU A 137 6.34 24.17 -9.69
CA GLU A 137 4.89 24.32 -9.67
C GLU A 137 4.29 23.88 -11.01
N THR A 138 3.20 23.15 -10.97
CA THR A 138 2.50 22.64 -12.14
C THR A 138 0.98 22.88 -12.04
N ASP A 139 0.30 22.77 -13.16
CA ASP A 139 -1.17 22.77 -13.22
C ASP A 139 -1.74 21.47 -12.66
N ILE A 140 -2.85 21.55 -11.92
CA ILE A 140 -3.49 20.35 -11.30
C ILE A 140 -3.91 19.31 -12.32
N HIS A 141 -4.40 19.72 -13.48
CA HIS A 141 -4.80 18.81 -14.54
C HIS A 141 -3.60 18.04 -15.12
N ASP A 142 -2.46 18.73 -15.30
CA ASP A 142 -1.24 18.09 -15.78
C ASP A 142 -0.63 17.18 -14.72
N PHE A 143 -0.72 17.56 -13.44
CA PHE A 143 -0.31 16.70 -12.34
C PHE A 143 -1.22 15.46 -12.21
N ALA A 144 -2.53 15.60 -12.39
CA ALA A 144 -3.47 14.47 -12.43
C ALA A 144 -3.20 13.52 -13.61
N LYS A 145 -2.84 14.06 -14.80
CA LYS A 145 -2.41 13.23 -15.93
C LYS A 145 -1.12 12.45 -15.63
N LEU A 146 -0.15 13.11 -14.99
CA LEU A 146 1.08 12.47 -14.56
C LEU A 146 0.79 11.34 -13.56
N ALA A 147 -0.04 11.61 -12.54
CA ALA A 147 -0.46 10.61 -11.57
C ALA A 147 -1.15 9.41 -12.25
N LYS A 148 -2.13 9.68 -13.13
CA LYS A 148 -2.81 8.62 -13.91
C LYS A 148 -1.83 7.74 -14.69
N LYS A 149 -0.86 8.35 -15.36
CA LYS A 149 0.14 7.64 -16.16
C LYS A 149 1.08 6.80 -15.29
N ASN A 150 1.64 7.40 -14.25
CA ASN A 150 2.70 6.77 -13.47
C ASN A 150 2.17 5.69 -12.51
N LEU A 151 0.90 5.79 -12.10
CA LEU A 151 0.21 4.76 -11.31
C LEU A 151 -0.54 3.74 -12.20
N ASP A 152 -0.47 3.89 -13.51
CA ASP A 152 -1.20 3.04 -14.47
C ASP A 152 -2.70 2.95 -14.18
N CYS A 153 -3.33 4.09 -13.80
CA CYS A 153 -4.76 4.15 -13.50
C CYS A 153 -5.59 4.11 -14.78
N LYS A 154 -6.59 3.27 -14.84
CA LYS A 154 -7.59 3.25 -15.94
C LYS A 154 -8.44 4.53 -15.92
N GLY A 155 -8.76 5.03 -14.71
CA GLY A 155 -9.37 6.32 -14.44
C GLY A 155 -8.91 6.84 -13.09
N LEU A 156 -8.97 8.15 -12.87
CA LEU A 156 -8.85 8.79 -11.57
C LEU A 156 -9.81 9.97 -11.49
N ARG A 157 -10.09 10.43 -10.28
CA ARG A 157 -10.90 11.64 -10.01
C ARG A 157 -9.99 12.71 -9.44
N TYR A 158 -10.26 13.97 -9.77
CA TYR A 158 -9.55 15.09 -9.17
C TYR A 158 -10.46 16.32 -9.08
N THR A 159 -10.10 17.27 -8.24
CA THR A 159 -10.75 18.59 -8.15
C THR A 159 -9.85 19.63 -8.80
N ASP A 160 -10.44 20.76 -9.17
CA ASP A 160 -9.74 21.93 -9.69
C ASP A 160 -10.22 23.15 -8.88
N ILE A 161 -9.70 23.28 -7.66
CA ILE A 161 -10.07 24.30 -6.67
C ILE A 161 -9.01 25.38 -6.65
N LYS A 162 -7.76 24.99 -6.42
CA LYS A 162 -6.60 25.86 -6.37
C LYS A 162 -5.92 26.00 -7.73
N GLY A 163 -5.98 24.93 -8.51
CA GLY A 163 -5.49 24.87 -9.89
C GLY A 163 -3.97 24.76 -10.05
N ARG A 164 -3.18 25.08 -9.01
CA ARG A 164 -1.71 25.05 -9.04
C ARG A 164 -1.18 24.20 -7.91
N VAL A 165 -0.20 23.34 -8.20
CA VAL A 165 0.36 22.35 -7.29
C VAL A 165 1.88 22.52 -7.18
N LYS A 166 2.36 22.70 -5.96
CA LYS A 166 3.77 22.67 -5.59
C LYS A 166 3.98 21.75 -4.37
N LYS A 167 3.17 21.95 -3.33
CA LYS A 167 3.21 21.15 -2.09
C LYS A 167 2.16 20.05 -2.15
N VAL A 168 2.60 18.82 -1.95
CA VAL A 168 1.79 17.61 -2.10
C VAL A 168 1.76 16.85 -0.79
N ALA A 169 0.58 16.44 -0.37
CA ALA A 169 0.43 15.35 0.60
C ALA A 169 0.08 14.05 -0.14
N VAL A 170 0.63 12.95 0.31
CA VAL A 170 0.26 11.59 -0.13
C VAL A 170 -0.21 10.79 1.07
N SER A 171 -1.32 10.09 0.91
CA SER A 171 -1.85 9.13 1.87
C SER A 171 -2.57 8.04 1.08
N SER A 172 -1.89 6.92 0.86
CA SER A 172 -2.38 5.79 0.05
C SER A 172 -3.66 5.18 0.62
N GLY A 173 -4.32 4.34 -0.17
CA GLY A 173 -5.53 3.63 0.27
C GLY A 173 -6.65 4.57 0.69
N ALA A 174 -7.22 4.35 1.86
CA ALA A 174 -8.37 5.10 2.39
C ALA A 174 -7.98 6.41 3.11
N GLY A 175 -7.02 7.17 2.58
CA GLY A 175 -6.46 8.38 3.19
C GLY A 175 -7.32 9.65 3.09
N GLY A 176 -8.54 9.59 2.57
CA GLY A 176 -9.42 10.77 2.37
C GLY A 176 -9.76 11.53 3.66
N SER A 177 -9.76 10.89 4.82
CA SER A 177 -9.95 11.54 6.13
C SER A 177 -8.87 12.56 6.46
N ASN A 178 -7.69 12.45 5.86
CA ASN A 178 -6.56 13.38 6.06
C ASN A 178 -6.76 14.75 5.40
N VAL A 179 -7.90 15.03 4.76
CA VAL A 179 -8.15 16.30 4.07
C VAL A 179 -7.95 17.53 4.97
N PHE A 180 -8.37 17.44 6.25
CA PHE A 180 -8.23 18.55 7.21
C PHE A 180 -6.77 18.74 7.62
N ASP A 181 -6.05 17.65 7.86
CA ASP A 181 -4.65 17.66 8.26
C ASP A 181 -3.75 18.10 7.10
N ALA A 182 -4.06 17.69 5.88
CA ALA A 182 -3.40 18.15 4.66
C ALA A 182 -3.54 19.68 4.48
N ALA A 183 -4.74 20.22 4.70
CA ALA A 183 -4.96 21.66 4.67
C ALA A 183 -4.17 22.40 5.76
N LEU A 184 -4.14 21.87 6.99
CA LEU A 184 -3.36 22.43 8.11
C LEU A 184 -1.84 22.36 7.84
N ALA A 185 -1.37 21.31 7.17
CA ALA A 185 0.02 21.19 6.70
C ALA A 185 0.37 22.18 5.57
N GLY A 186 -0.61 22.90 5.04
CA GLY A 186 -0.44 23.92 4.02
C GLY A 186 -0.06 23.37 2.64
N VAL A 187 -0.53 22.17 2.31
CA VAL A 187 -0.32 21.58 0.98
C VAL A 187 -1.32 22.13 -0.04
N ASP A 188 -1.00 21.97 -1.31
CA ASP A 188 -1.86 22.39 -2.42
C ASP A 188 -2.82 21.28 -2.83
N VAL A 189 -2.40 20.01 -2.69
CA VAL A 189 -3.16 18.83 -3.07
C VAL A 189 -2.91 17.66 -2.12
N LEU A 190 -3.97 16.90 -1.83
CA LEU A 190 -3.88 15.56 -1.21
C LEU A 190 -4.10 14.51 -2.30
N VAL A 191 -3.14 13.59 -2.46
CA VAL A 191 -3.27 12.40 -3.30
C VAL A 191 -3.59 11.20 -2.43
N THR A 192 -4.69 10.52 -2.71
CA THR A 192 -5.19 9.36 -1.94
C THR A 192 -5.81 8.31 -2.86
N GLY A 193 -6.19 7.16 -2.31
CA GLY A 193 -6.88 6.10 -3.04
C GLY A 193 -8.40 6.11 -2.89
N GLU A 194 -8.91 6.70 -1.81
CA GLU A 194 -10.36 6.80 -1.57
C GLU A 194 -10.70 8.12 -0.89
N ILE A 195 -11.77 8.77 -1.37
CA ILE A 195 -12.31 9.97 -0.74
C ILE A 195 -13.83 9.98 -0.78
N LYS A 196 -14.45 10.33 0.33
CA LYS A 196 -15.92 10.45 0.48
C LYS A 196 -16.39 11.82 0.02
N HIS A 197 -17.68 11.89 -0.37
CA HIS A 197 -18.27 13.13 -0.87
C HIS A 197 -18.13 14.32 0.11
N HIS A 198 -18.36 14.10 1.40
CA HIS A 198 -18.25 15.19 2.40
C HIS A 198 -16.80 15.66 2.59
N GLU A 199 -15.81 14.79 2.38
CA GLU A 199 -14.38 15.14 2.42
C GLU A 199 -14.01 16.01 1.19
N ILE A 200 -14.61 15.74 0.02
CA ILE A 200 -14.45 16.61 -1.17
C ILE A 200 -15.05 18.01 -0.91
N ILE A 201 -16.20 18.08 -0.27
CA ILE A 201 -16.82 19.37 0.12
C ILE A 201 -15.92 20.13 1.11
N ALA A 202 -15.33 19.40 2.08
CA ALA A 202 -14.37 19.98 3.03
C ALA A 202 -13.12 20.51 2.30
N ALA A 203 -12.54 19.74 1.38
CA ALA A 203 -11.39 20.16 0.57
C ALA A 203 -11.67 21.47 -0.17
N ASN A 204 -12.85 21.57 -0.81
CA ASN A 204 -13.29 22.81 -1.48
C ASN A 204 -13.35 24.01 -0.51
N SER A 205 -13.89 23.81 0.69
CA SER A 205 -13.99 24.87 1.70
C SER A 205 -12.63 25.27 2.27
N LEU A 206 -11.68 24.35 2.30
CA LEU A 206 -10.31 24.53 2.80
C LEU A 206 -9.35 25.04 1.71
N GLY A 207 -9.77 25.05 0.44
CA GLY A 207 -8.97 25.55 -0.68
C GLY A 207 -7.79 24.64 -1.05
N ILE A 208 -7.93 23.33 -0.92
CA ILE A 208 -6.95 22.34 -1.39
C ILE A 208 -7.55 21.46 -2.47
N ASP A 209 -6.72 20.99 -3.37
CA ASP A 209 -7.11 20.02 -4.38
C ASP A 209 -7.01 18.58 -3.87
N ILE A 210 -7.75 17.68 -4.52
CA ILE A 210 -7.72 16.24 -4.27
C ILE A 210 -7.42 15.51 -5.57
N ILE A 211 -6.62 14.46 -5.47
CA ILE A 211 -6.51 13.41 -6.48
C ILE A 211 -6.86 12.09 -5.82
N ASP A 212 -7.90 11.43 -6.33
CA ASP A 212 -8.30 10.08 -5.95
C ASP A 212 -7.88 9.11 -7.07
N ALA A 213 -6.81 8.37 -6.82
CA ALA A 213 -6.18 7.47 -7.79
C ALA A 213 -6.75 6.04 -7.76
N GLY A 214 -7.66 5.77 -6.82
CA GLY A 214 -8.15 4.44 -6.50
C GLY A 214 -7.26 3.71 -5.49
N HIS A 215 -7.89 2.98 -4.57
CA HIS A 215 -7.22 2.27 -3.46
C HIS A 215 -6.10 1.36 -3.99
N PHE A 216 -6.47 0.41 -4.85
CA PHE A 216 -5.54 -0.57 -5.41
C PHE A 216 -4.31 0.10 -6.05
N LYS A 217 -4.52 1.10 -6.90
CA LYS A 217 -3.42 1.73 -7.67
C LYS A 217 -2.53 2.63 -6.82
N SER A 218 -3.05 3.22 -5.75
CA SER A 218 -2.26 4.02 -4.82
C SER A 218 -1.33 3.15 -3.94
N GLU A 219 -1.61 1.85 -3.82
CA GLU A 219 -0.87 0.93 -2.95
C GLU A 219 -0.10 -0.17 -3.72
N ASP A 220 -0.63 -0.72 -4.82
CA ASP A 220 0.08 -1.75 -5.62
C ASP A 220 1.44 -1.26 -6.14
N ILE A 221 1.64 0.04 -6.17
CA ILE A 221 2.90 0.70 -6.54
C ILE A 221 4.08 0.22 -5.69
N VAL A 222 3.86 -0.25 -4.46
CA VAL A 222 4.92 -0.75 -3.57
C VAL A 222 5.32 -2.19 -3.89
N ILE A 223 4.43 -2.99 -4.49
CA ILE A 223 4.60 -4.45 -4.59
C ILE A 223 5.85 -4.83 -5.41
N LEU A 224 6.02 -4.26 -6.60
CA LEU A 224 7.20 -4.56 -7.42
C LEU A 224 8.51 -4.04 -6.79
N PRO A 225 8.60 -2.81 -6.26
CA PRO A 225 9.75 -2.37 -5.47
C PRO A 225 10.06 -3.27 -4.26
N LEU A 226 9.03 -3.80 -3.58
CA LEU A 226 9.20 -4.72 -2.46
C LEU A 226 9.78 -6.06 -2.93
N VAL A 227 9.28 -6.65 -4.01
CA VAL A 227 9.85 -7.84 -4.64
C VAL A 227 11.33 -7.64 -4.94
N ASN A 228 11.68 -6.50 -5.55
CA ASN A 228 13.06 -6.19 -5.90
C ASN A 228 13.95 -6.04 -4.65
N LYS A 229 13.44 -5.40 -3.60
CA LYS A 229 14.16 -5.21 -2.33
C LYS A 229 14.41 -6.55 -1.63
N LEU A 230 13.39 -7.41 -1.55
CA LEU A 230 13.50 -8.75 -0.96
C LEU A 230 14.42 -9.66 -1.77
N SER A 231 14.31 -9.65 -3.11
CA SER A 231 15.18 -10.45 -4.00
C SER A 231 16.66 -10.06 -3.91
N LYS A 232 16.93 -8.77 -3.64
CA LYS A 232 18.30 -8.29 -3.43
C LYS A 232 18.89 -8.79 -2.13
N GLU A 233 18.07 -8.82 -1.06
CA GLU A 233 18.52 -9.28 0.27
C GLU A 233 18.65 -10.80 0.35
N PHE A 234 17.68 -11.53 -0.21
CA PHE A 234 17.59 -12.98 -0.14
C PHE A 234 17.75 -13.61 -1.52
N SER A 235 18.99 -13.63 -2.03
CA SER A 235 19.29 -14.14 -3.38
C SER A 235 18.98 -15.63 -3.58
N GLU A 236 18.85 -16.39 -2.50
CA GLU A 236 18.48 -17.82 -2.51
C GLU A 236 16.95 -18.08 -2.49
N ILE A 237 16.11 -17.03 -2.35
CA ILE A 237 14.65 -17.13 -2.38
C ILE A 237 14.13 -16.51 -3.67
N VAL A 238 13.17 -17.17 -4.30
CA VAL A 238 12.47 -16.64 -5.48
C VAL A 238 11.25 -15.86 -5.02
N PHE A 239 11.28 -14.54 -5.19
CA PHE A 239 10.13 -13.68 -4.94
C PHE A 239 9.44 -13.33 -6.26
N THR A 240 8.13 -13.50 -6.31
CA THR A 240 7.32 -13.24 -7.52
C THR A 240 6.15 -12.32 -7.16
N LYS A 241 5.92 -11.26 -7.96
CA LYS A 241 4.67 -10.50 -7.86
C LYS A 241 3.52 -11.34 -8.39
N SER A 242 2.42 -11.42 -7.65
CA SER A 242 1.19 -12.11 -8.08
C SER A 242 0.65 -11.52 -9.39
N GLN A 243 0.20 -12.40 -10.27
CA GLN A 243 -0.52 -12.07 -11.50
C GLN A 243 -2.04 -12.20 -11.33
N SER A 244 -2.48 -12.85 -10.26
CA SER A 244 -3.90 -13.03 -9.93
C SER A 244 -4.46 -11.92 -9.03
N CYS A 245 -3.59 -11.03 -8.50
CA CYS A 245 -3.99 -9.87 -7.74
C CYS A 245 -4.14 -8.66 -8.68
N ASP A 246 -5.37 -8.27 -8.98
CA ASP A 246 -5.69 -7.17 -9.92
C ASP A 246 -6.78 -6.27 -9.33
N ASP A 247 -6.87 -5.04 -9.83
CA ASP A 247 -7.92 -4.10 -9.48
C ASP A 247 -9.29 -4.62 -9.94
N MET A 248 -10.19 -4.83 -8.96
CA MET A 248 -11.54 -5.31 -9.23
C MET A 248 -12.44 -4.24 -9.83
N ILE A 249 -12.06 -2.95 -9.69
CA ILE A 249 -12.84 -1.83 -10.25
C ILE A 249 -12.56 -1.70 -11.74
N LYS A 250 -13.63 -1.66 -12.51
CA LYS A 250 -13.55 -1.48 -13.96
C LYS A 250 -14.14 -0.12 -14.34
N PHE A 251 -13.55 0.49 -15.35
CA PHE A 251 -14.00 1.78 -15.90
C PHE A 251 -14.62 1.56 -17.28
N ILE A 252 -15.68 2.31 -17.58
CA ILE A 252 -16.38 2.33 -18.88
C ILE A 252 -16.08 3.63 -19.64
#